data_1330790deae600f07b0a8e5feced9da7
#
_entry.id   1330790deae600f07b0a8e5feced9da7
#
_cell.length_a   1.000
_cell.length_b   1.000
_cell.length_c   1.000
_cell.angle_alpha   90.00
_cell.angle_beta   90.00
_cell.angle_gamma   90.00
#
_symmetry.space_group_name_H-M   'P 1'
#
loop_
_entity.id
_entity.type
_entity.pdbx_description
1 polymer ?
#
loop_
_entity_poly.entity_id
_entity_poly.type
_entity_poly.pdbx_seq_one_letter_code
_entity_poly.pdbx_strand_id
1 'polypeptide(L)'
;MMKRNQTTSEQVKKNRSSSTTNDDPSSLPKRNLRRRERCISVKKAFLSFHVILLLGYLSHFALQANVGTDDLSAEILQLGNNDAPIRGDTITLDSEETDPVRGVEGPEKCTLEQLMKVRTQLDPKHCAATIDRPFYQKCSLTAATKCPDTSNYLDEYYDEIQKQYLKSSNRKNDFDPFVGLSVGCNKGFDALNTLRMGTFDASLSKEAWRKEMLKDGVLWKSVCAQDSTSIFSVDAAIVEPREGVVHCFEPMPATVMKLQESSRNLGYDKKGYKVVHAAVDDKIGKVYFPATATSGVENHGIGNCVGQALKDKIGDCTAEVEVLTLKKYVKENIPGDGPIHILQVDVEGYDNNVLLGAEKDVLERVEYLEFEYNWMGPWKDQHLYDTIEMLDELDFTCYWTGRQMLWRITGCWQLYFDIHAWSNISCANRRRVPVLANKMEGVFQQTLKSNRNYRGRVLNYETLPPNQEAMSTDPEIMTQKYLNLS
;
A
#
# COMPACT_ATOMS: atom_id res chain seq x y z
N MET A 1 -55.60 -4.45 -32.91
CA MET A 1 -56.45 -5.09 -31.87
C MET A 1 -55.83 -4.74 -30.53
N MET A 2 -56.15 -3.65 -29.95
CA MET A 2 -57.16 -3.31 -28.92
C MET A 2 -57.33 -4.39 -27.83
N LYS A 3 -56.84 -4.04 -26.60
CA LYS A 3 -57.69 -3.91 -25.44
C LYS A 3 -56.91 -3.22 -24.28
N ARG A 4 -57.39 -2.02 -23.93
CA ARG A 4 -57.25 -1.33 -22.66
C ARG A 4 -57.94 -2.12 -21.54
N ASN A 5 -57.43 -2.04 -20.31
CA ASN A 5 -58.31 -1.96 -19.15
C ASN A 5 -57.69 -1.02 -18.10
N GLN A 6 -58.55 -0.14 -17.62
CA GLN A 6 -58.38 0.93 -16.65
C GLN A 6 -58.82 0.48 -15.25
N THR A 7 -58.37 1.32 -14.27
CA THR A 7 -59.04 1.63 -12.96
C THR A 7 -58.80 0.61 -11.84
N THR A 8 -58.47 1.00 -10.63
CA THR A 8 -59.18 1.93 -9.73
C THR A 8 -58.30 2.45 -8.60
N SER A 9 -58.54 3.74 -8.27
CA SER A 9 -58.09 4.47 -7.08
C SER A 9 -58.88 4.08 -5.84
N GLU A 10 -58.26 3.98 -4.67
CA GLU A 10 -58.96 4.11 -3.39
C GLU A 10 -58.22 5.08 -2.44
N GLN A 11 -58.93 6.14 -2.11
CA GLN A 11 -58.67 7.10 -1.05
C GLN A 11 -59.05 6.48 0.31
N VAL A 12 -58.23 6.66 1.34
CA VAL A 12 -58.68 6.60 2.73
C VAL A 12 -58.26 7.84 3.50
N LYS A 13 -59.30 8.36 4.16
CA LYS A 13 -59.42 9.64 4.82
C LYS A 13 -58.65 9.77 6.13
N LYS A 14 -58.29 11.05 6.39
CA LYS A 14 -58.00 11.70 7.67
C LYS A 14 -58.83 11.19 8.86
N ASN A 15 -58.16 11.08 10.01
CA ASN A 15 -58.80 11.45 11.29
C ASN A 15 -57.79 12.31 12.12
N ARG A 16 -58.22 13.55 12.35
CA ARG A 16 -57.74 14.47 13.41
C ARG A 16 -58.52 14.14 14.69
N SER A 17 -57.85 14.07 15.82
CA SER A 17 -58.45 14.39 17.11
C SER A 17 -57.51 15.30 17.89
N SER A 18 -58.03 16.49 18.15
CA SER A 18 -57.50 17.52 19.04
C SER A 18 -57.85 17.19 20.48
N SER A 19 -56.92 17.34 21.41
CA SER A 19 -57.24 17.58 22.81
C SER A 19 -56.33 18.65 23.35
N THR A 20 -56.93 19.80 23.58
CA THR A 20 -56.46 20.93 24.38
C THR A 20 -56.57 20.58 25.85
N THR A 21 -55.49 20.73 26.61
CA THR A 21 -55.55 20.95 28.06
C THR A 21 -54.65 22.14 28.40
N ASN A 22 -55.30 23.17 28.92
CA ASN A 22 -54.69 24.30 29.62
C ASN A 22 -54.08 23.80 30.91
N ASP A 23 -52.84 24.19 31.23
CA ASP A 23 -52.35 24.18 32.61
C ASP A 23 -51.46 25.40 32.86
N ASP A 24 -51.75 26.01 33.98
CA ASP A 24 -51.37 27.28 34.61
C ASP A 24 -49.90 27.34 35.03
N PRO A 25 -49.19 28.46 34.88
CA PRO A 25 -47.79 28.59 35.24
C PRO A 25 -47.58 29.22 36.62
N SER A 26 -47.60 28.41 37.66
CA SER A 26 -47.12 28.88 38.97
C SER A 26 -46.68 27.73 39.88
N SER A 27 -45.41 27.34 39.80
CA SER A 27 -44.61 26.83 40.95
C SER A 27 -43.27 26.22 40.47
N LEU A 28 -42.20 26.97 40.49
CA LEU A 28 -40.83 26.47 40.33
C LEU A 28 -40.16 26.31 41.70
N PRO A 29 -39.64 25.16 42.07
CA PRO A 29 -38.88 24.99 43.28
C PRO A 29 -37.42 25.47 43.16
N LYS A 30 -36.98 26.30 44.08
CA LYS A 30 -35.64 26.90 44.22
C LYS A 30 -34.57 25.86 44.60
N ARG A 31 -34.24 24.89 43.72
CA ARG A 31 -33.22 23.87 43.98
C ARG A 31 -32.07 23.77 42.98
N ASN A 32 -31.96 24.66 41.97
CA ASN A 32 -30.99 24.51 40.89
C ASN A 32 -29.81 25.52 40.86
N LEU A 33 -29.66 26.43 41.84
CA LEU A 33 -28.55 27.39 41.83
C LEU A 33 -27.19 26.78 42.33
N ARG A 34 -27.20 25.87 43.26
CA ARG A 34 -25.93 25.29 43.79
C ARG A 34 -25.24 24.27 42.83
N ARG A 35 -25.93 23.76 41.82
CA ARG A 35 -25.34 22.83 40.84
C ARG A 35 -24.59 23.56 39.72
N ARG A 36 -24.94 24.81 39.39
CA ARG A 36 -24.27 25.60 38.35
C ARG A 36 -22.87 26.05 38.76
N GLU A 37 -22.66 26.43 39.97
CA GLU A 37 -21.33 26.86 40.47
C GLU A 37 -20.29 25.74 40.50
N ARG A 38 -20.68 24.50 40.81
CA ARG A 38 -19.76 23.35 40.76
C ARG A 38 -19.34 22.98 39.35
N CYS A 39 -20.20 23.10 38.35
CA CYS A 39 -19.85 22.84 36.94
C CYS A 39 -18.89 23.88 36.37
N ILE A 40 -18.95 25.14 36.79
CA ILE A 40 -18.05 26.20 36.32
C ILE A 40 -16.65 26.01 36.95
N SER A 41 -16.56 25.59 38.18
CA SER A 41 -15.28 25.31 38.83
C SER A 41 -14.53 24.13 38.22
N VAL A 42 -15.25 23.05 37.88
CA VAL A 42 -14.64 21.87 37.20
C VAL A 42 -14.15 22.19 35.78
N LYS A 43 -14.90 23.01 35.04
CA LYS A 43 -14.46 23.45 33.69
C LYS A 43 -13.21 24.33 33.74
N LYS A 44 -13.09 25.24 34.74
CA LYS A 44 -11.88 26.05 34.94
C LYS A 44 -10.67 25.20 35.35
N ALA A 45 -10.83 24.20 36.19
CA ALA A 45 -9.77 23.28 36.55
C ALA A 45 -9.31 22.40 35.38
N PHE A 46 -10.24 21.93 34.55
CA PHE A 46 -9.91 21.16 33.36
C PHE A 46 -9.16 22.00 32.30
N LEU A 47 -9.56 23.26 32.09
CA LEU A 47 -8.88 24.16 31.16
C LEU A 47 -7.45 24.48 31.60
N SER A 48 -7.23 24.71 32.89
CA SER A 48 -5.90 24.96 33.47
C SER A 48 -4.98 23.73 33.34
N PHE A 49 -5.51 22.52 33.52
CA PHE A 49 -4.73 21.29 33.37
C PHE A 49 -4.30 21.03 31.93
N HIS A 50 -5.15 21.33 30.95
CA HIS A 50 -4.81 21.19 29.50
C HIS A 50 -3.79 22.24 29.06
N VAL A 51 -3.83 23.47 29.59
CA VAL A 51 -2.84 24.51 29.27
C VAL A 51 -1.47 24.14 29.86
N ILE A 52 -1.40 23.59 31.08
CA ILE A 52 -0.15 23.13 31.70
C ILE A 52 0.44 21.94 30.90
N LEU A 53 -0.38 20.98 30.47
CA LEU A 53 0.07 19.86 29.62
C LEU A 53 0.57 20.35 28.25
N LEU A 54 -0.10 21.34 27.65
CA LEU A 54 0.32 21.92 26.37
C LEU A 54 1.66 22.67 26.47
N LEU A 55 1.84 23.44 27.54
CA LEU A 55 3.11 24.14 27.80
C LEU A 55 4.25 23.17 28.15
N GLY A 56 3.98 22.08 28.86
CA GLY A 56 4.94 21.00 29.11
C GLY A 56 5.33 20.26 27.83
N TYR A 57 4.40 20.07 26.92
CA TYR A 57 4.64 19.43 25.61
C TYR A 57 5.48 20.33 24.68
N LEU A 58 5.18 21.64 24.66
CA LEU A 58 5.93 22.61 23.87
C LEU A 58 7.37 22.83 24.40
N SER A 59 7.57 22.81 25.74
CA SER A 59 8.92 22.89 26.31
C SER A 59 9.76 21.64 26.05
N HIS A 60 9.13 20.45 25.99
CA HIS A 60 9.83 19.22 25.63
C HIS A 60 10.24 19.20 24.14
N PHE A 61 9.40 19.74 23.27
CA PHE A 61 9.74 19.90 21.84
C PHE A 61 10.85 20.93 21.60
N ALA A 62 10.86 22.03 22.36
CA ALA A 62 11.91 23.04 22.27
C ALA A 62 13.28 22.56 22.79
N LEU A 63 13.29 21.64 23.76
CA LEU A 63 14.53 21.01 24.25
C LEU A 63 15.06 19.93 23.28
N GLN A 64 14.21 19.27 22.50
CA GLN A 64 14.65 18.31 21.48
C GLN A 64 15.14 19.00 20.19
N ALA A 65 14.68 20.20 19.90
CA ALA A 65 15.10 20.97 18.72
C ALA A 65 16.50 21.62 18.87
N ASN A 66 17.04 21.70 20.07
CA ASN A 66 18.36 22.30 20.35
C ASN A 66 19.50 21.28 20.55
N VAL A 67 19.25 19.99 20.33
CA VAL A 67 20.29 18.96 20.38
C VAL A 67 20.41 18.35 18.99
N GLY A 68 21.29 18.88 18.16
CA GLY A 68 21.76 18.15 16.98
C GLY A 68 21.69 18.86 15.63
N THR A 69 22.32 20.01 15.48
CA THR A 69 22.59 20.55 14.14
C THR A 69 24.09 20.77 13.86
N ASP A 70 24.99 20.47 14.78
CA ASP A 70 26.40 20.85 14.60
C ASP A 70 27.38 19.71 14.28
N ASP A 71 26.93 18.43 14.15
CA ASP A 71 27.89 17.31 13.93
C ASP A 71 27.65 16.46 12.65
N LEU A 72 26.72 16.82 11.79
CA LEU A 72 26.44 16.03 10.57
C LEU A 72 27.01 16.59 9.27
N SER A 73 27.68 17.75 9.32
CA SER A 73 28.19 18.43 8.11
C SER A 73 29.66 18.14 7.77
N ALA A 74 30.40 17.46 8.64
CA ALA A 74 31.85 17.28 8.47
C ALA A 74 32.27 15.91 7.94
N GLU A 75 31.44 14.88 8.00
CA GLU A 75 31.83 13.52 7.58
C GLU A 75 31.44 13.13 6.14
N ILE A 76 30.63 13.94 5.45
CA ILE A 76 30.15 13.61 4.08
C ILE A 76 31.14 14.03 2.99
N LEU A 77 32.18 14.78 3.32
CA LEU A 77 33.12 15.36 2.32
C LEU A 77 34.44 14.59 2.11
N GLN A 78 34.60 13.40 2.70
CA GLN A 78 35.88 12.64 2.53
C GLN A 78 35.77 11.26 1.89
N LEU A 79 34.62 10.87 1.29
CA LEU A 79 34.49 9.60 0.56
C LEU A 79 34.23 9.79 -0.94
N GLY A 80 34.86 10.75 -1.55
CA GLY A 80 34.87 10.90 -2.99
C GLY A 80 36.29 10.94 -3.52
N ASN A 81 36.76 9.82 -4.06
CA ASN A 81 37.72 9.70 -5.17
C ASN A 81 38.52 8.38 -5.01
N ASN A 82 37.94 7.30 -5.50
CA ASN A 82 38.74 6.21 -6.04
C ASN A 82 38.05 5.75 -7.34
N ASP A 83 38.32 6.50 -8.40
CA ASP A 83 37.96 6.13 -9.77
C ASP A 83 38.86 4.97 -10.23
N ALA A 84 38.36 3.75 -10.17
CA ALA A 84 38.86 2.66 -10.98
C ALA A 84 37.89 2.47 -12.16
N PRO A 85 38.38 2.49 -13.42
CA PRO A 85 37.50 2.34 -14.58
C PRO A 85 36.95 0.91 -14.64
N ILE A 86 35.65 0.78 -14.44
CA ILE A 86 34.92 -0.45 -14.75
C ILE A 86 34.88 -0.54 -16.29
N ARG A 87 35.60 -1.53 -16.83
CA ARG A 87 35.47 -1.91 -18.24
C ARG A 87 34.02 -2.34 -18.48
N GLY A 88 33.34 -1.56 -19.29
CA GLY A 88 32.01 -1.89 -19.79
C GLY A 88 32.13 -3.03 -20.81
N ASP A 89 31.80 -4.24 -20.42
CA ASP A 89 31.46 -5.28 -21.35
C ASP A 89 30.07 -4.98 -21.88
N THR A 90 30.04 -4.55 -23.15
CA THR A 90 28.79 -4.33 -23.89
C THR A 90 28.16 -5.69 -24.10
N ILE A 91 27.12 -6.01 -23.34
CA ILE A 91 26.27 -7.17 -23.61
C ILE A 91 25.44 -6.81 -24.85
N THR A 92 25.89 -7.32 -26.00
CA THR A 92 25.05 -7.40 -27.20
C THR A 92 23.98 -8.43 -26.95
N LEU A 93 22.73 -8.00 -26.86
CA LEU A 93 21.56 -8.87 -26.90
C LEU A 93 21.41 -9.38 -28.34
N ASP A 94 22.09 -10.49 -28.64
CA ASP A 94 21.73 -11.30 -29.80
C ASP A 94 20.37 -11.92 -29.48
N SER A 95 19.41 -11.65 -30.36
CA SER A 95 18.08 -12.26 -30.34
C SER A 95 18.20 -13.75 -30.75
N GLU A 96 18.63 -14.58 -29.79
CA GLU A 96 18.37 -16.02 -29.92
C GLU A 96 16.89 -16.26 -29.65
N GLU A 97 16.23 -16.74 -30.64
CA GLU A 97 14.87 -17.28 -30.62
C GLU A 97 14.84 -18.46 -29.64
N THR A 98 14.56 -18.14 -28.34
CA THR A 98 14.53 -19.16 -27.29
C THR A 98 13.18 -19.87 -27.33
N ASP A 99 13.25 -21.18 -27.52
CA ASP A 99 12.17 -22.14 -27.38
C ASP A 99 11.29 -21.87 -26.13
N PRO A 100 9.96 -21.80 -26.25
CA PRO A 100 9.08 -21.31 -25.16
C PRO A 100 8.75 -22.35 -24.07
N VAL A 101 9.54 -23.41 -23.87
CA VAL A 101 9.18 -24.47 -22.91
C VAL A 101 10.40 -24.96 -22.09
N ARG A 102 10.96 -24.10 -21.29
CA ARG A 102 11.57 -24.49 -20.00
C ARG A 102 11.10 -23.52 -18.95
N GLY A 103 10.34 -24.01 -17.96
CA GLY A 103 9.99 -23.22 -16.80
C GLY A 103 11.24 -22.56 -16.24
N VAL A 104 11.20 -21.25 -16.01
CA VAL A 104 12.30 -20.54 -15.35
C VAL A 104 12.42 -21.14 -13.96
N GLU A 105 13.52 -21.83 -13.66
CA GLU A 105 13.74 -22.39 -12.32
C GLU A 105 13.59 -21.27 -11.30
N GLY A 106 12.85 -21.55 -10.21
CA GLY A 106 12.71 -20.64 -9.08
C GLY A 106 14.09 -20.32 -8.48
N PRO A 107 14.20 -19.23 -7.69
CA PRO A 107 15.48 -18.90 -7.08
C PRO A 107 15.95 -20.04 -6.18
N GLU A 108 17.25 -20.30 -6.17
CA GLU A 108 17.83 -21.28 -5.24
C GLU A 108 17.36 -21.00 -3.80
N LYS A 109 17.07 -22.07 -3.05
CA LYS A 109 16.73 -21.95 -1.62
C LYS A 109 17.86 -21.28 -0.86
N CYS A 110 17.52 -20.42 0.08
CA CYS A 110 18.51 -19.78 0.92
C CYS A 110 19.28 -20.80 1.76
N THR A 111 20.59 -20.63 1.84
CA THR A 111 21.43 -21.37 2.77
C THR A 111 21.13 -20.98 4.22
N LEU A 112 21.47 -21.82 5.18
CA LEU A 112 21.34 -21.53 6.61
C LEU A 112 22.07 -20.21 6.98
N GLU A 113 23.25 -19.98 6.41
CA GLU A 113 24.01 -18.74 6.64
C GLU A 113 23.23 -17.50 6.17
N GLN A 114 22.62 -17.56 4.98
CA GLN A 114 21.78 -16.45 4.47
C GLN A 114 20.55 -16.21 5.35
N LEU A 115 19.86 -17.28 5.78
CA LEU A 115 18.73 -17.18 6.70
C LEU A 115 19.13 -16.54 8.04
N MET A 116 20.29 -16.90 8.58
CA MET A 116 20.81 -16.27 9.80
C MET A 116 21.14 -14.80 9.62
N LYS A 117 21.71 -14.40 8.49
CA LYS A 117 21.98 -13.01 8.16
C LYS A 117 20.68 -12.19 8.08
N VAL A 118 19.69 -12.67 7.33
CA VAL A 118 18.36 -12.05 7.25
C VAL A 118 17.76 -11.85 8.64
N ARG A 119 17.74 -12.92 9.44
CA ARG A 119 17.20 -12.87 10.81
C ARG A 119 17.92 -11.83 11.68
N THR A 120 19.24 -11.78 11.61
CA THR A 120 20.03 -10.83 12.40
C THR A 120 19.77 -9.39 11.96
N GLN A 121 19.65 -9.15 10.66
CA GLN A 121 19.38 -7.82 10.11
C GLN A 121 17.97 -7.32 10.47
N LEU A 122 16.97 -8.19 10.44
CA LEU A 122 15.58 -7.86 10.77
C LEU A 122 15.31 -7.87 12.27
N ASP A 123 16.13 -8.58 13.08
CA ASP A 123 15.98 -8.71 14.54
C ASP A 123 14.54 -9.02 15.00
N PRO A 124 13.98 -10.19 14.66
CA PRO A 124 12.57 -10.50 14.91
C PRO A 124 12.20 -10.74 16.37
N LYS A 125 13.09 -10.51 17.33
CA LYS A 125 12.86 -10.77 18.77
C LYS A 125 11.59 -10.13 19.32
N HIS A 126 11.15 -9.05 18.71
CA HIS A 126 9.96 -8.30 19.12
C HIS A 126 8.76 -8.51 18.19
N CYS A 127 8.89 -9.41 17.20
CA CYS A 127 7.84 -9.75 16.27
C CYS A 127 7.09 -11.03 16.70
N ALA A 128 6.87 -11.24 18.00
CA ALA A 128 6.06 -12.35 18.45
C ALA A 128 4.59 -12.10 18.07
N ALA A 129 4.01 -13.03 17.32
CA ALA A 129 2.61 -13.01 16.95
C ALA A 129 1.75 -13.03 18.23
N THR A 130 1.05 -11.96 18.50
CA THR A 130 -0.10 -11.96 19.36
C THR A 130 -1.22 -11.30 18.58
N ILE A 131 -2.16 -12.11 18.15
CA ILE A 131 -3.36 -11.75 17.35
C ILE A 131 -4.14 -10.57 17.96
N ASP A 132 -4.00 -10.32 19.25
CA ASP A 132 -4.83 -9.38 19.99
C ASP A 132 -4.34 -7.93 20.04
N ARG A 133 -3.15 -7.61 19.53
CA ARG A 133 -2.65 -6.22 19.57
C ARG A 133 -1.80 -5.90 18.36
N PRO A 134 -2.03 -4.73 17.73
CA PRO A 134 -1.19 -4.23 16.65
C PRO A 134 0.19 -3.86 17.20
N PHE A 135 1.14 -4.79 17.22
CA PHE A 135 2.52 -4.55 17.65
C PHE A 135 3.40 -3.93 16.57
N TYR A 136 2.82 -3.45 15.48
CA TYR A 136 3.56 -2.87 14.35
C TYR A 136 4.63 -1.85 14.77
N GLN A 137 4.40 -1.10 15.87
CA GLN A 137 5.39 -0.12 16.35
C GLN A 137 6.59 -0.75 17.08
N LYS A 138 6.48 -2.00 17.52
CA LYS A 138 7.52 -2.70 18.28
C LYS A 138 8.22 -3.79 17.47
N CYS A 139 7.60 -4.29 16.43
CA CYS A 139 8.17 -5.30 15.56
C CYS A 139 9.26 -4.71 14.67
N SER A 140 10.45 -5.31 14.71
CA SER A 140 11.59 -4.84 13.92
C SER A 140 11.36 -5.02 12.42
N LEU A 141 10.70 -6.12 12.00
CA LEU A 141 10.35 -6.35 10.61
C LEU A 141 9.41 -5.26 10.09
N THR A 142 8.32 -4.97 10.81
CA THR A 142 7.42 -3.86 10.47
C THR A 142 8.15 -2.52 10.38
N ALA A 143 9.03 -2.22 11.36
CA ALA A 143 9.81 -0.98 11.33
C ALA A 143 10.78 -0.92 10.15
N ALA A 144 11.24 -2.06 9.63
CA ALA A 144 12.11 -2.17 8.46
C ALA A 144 11.35 -1.96 7.14
N THR A 145 10.08 -2.37 7.08
CA THR A 145 9.34 -2.53 5.81
C THR A 145 8.13 -1.60 5.67
N LYS A 146 7.76 -0.82 6.68
CA LYS A 146 6.54 0.01 6.67
C LYS A 146 6.53 1.19 5.69
N CYS A 147 7.69 1.68 5.29
CA CYS A 147 7.82 2.76 4.32
C CYS A 147 8.92 2.36 3.33
N PRO A 148 8.61 1.51 2.36
CA PRO A 148 9.59 0.96 1.45
C PRO A 148 10.21 2.07 0.58
N ASP A 149 11.43 1.79 0.11
CA ASP A 149 12.14 2.63 -0.85
C ASP A 149 12.55 1.79 -2.05
N THR A 150 11.89 2.03 -3.17
CA THR A 150 12.09 1.29 -4.42
C THR A 150 13.10 1.93 -5.36
N SER A 151 13.75 3.02 -4.93
CA SER A 151 14.65 3.81 -5.78
C SER A 151 15.87 3.04 -6.29
N ASN A 152 16.34 2.05 -5.55
CA ASN A 152 17.51 1.26 -5.90
C ASN A 152 17.26 0.05 -6.80
N TYR A 153 16.02 -0.22 -7.21
CA TYR A 153 15.72 -1.28 -8.18
C TYR A 153 14.63 -0.88 -9.18
N LEU A 154 13.48 -0.39 -8.72
CA LEU A 154 12.35 -0.06 -9.60
C LEU A 154 12.62 1.25 -10.35
N ASP A 155 13.04 2.31 -9.64
CA ASP A 155 13.40 3.58 -10.26
C ASP A 155 14.57 3.41 -11.24
N GLU A 156 15.62 2.67 -10.85
CA GLU A 156 16.74 2.36 -11.74
C GLU A 156 16.33 1.52 -12.96
N TYR A 157 15.42 0.56 -12.78
CA TYR A 157 14.89 -0.24 -13.88
C TYR A 157 14.16 0.65 -14.89
N TYR A 158 13.24 1.52 -14.44
CA TYR A 158 12.53 2.42 -15.33
C TYR A 158 13.42 3.52 -15.93
N ASP A 159 14.48 3.91 -15.25
CA ASP A 159 15.49 4.80 -15.82
C ASP A 159 16.24 4.15 -17.00
N GLU A 160 16.52 2.86 -16.92
CA GLU A 160 17.09 2.11 -18.04
C GLU A 160 16.10 1.95 -19.21
N ILE A 161 14.83 1.64 -18.93
CA ILE A 161 13.78 1.59 -19.95
C ILE A 161 13.60 2.95 -20.62
N GLN A 162 13.61 4.04 -19.84
CA GLN A 162 13.56 5.41 -20.37
C GLN A 162 14.71 5.71 -21.34
N LYS A 163 15.93 5.30 -21.02
CA LYS A 163 17.10 5.44 -21.90
C LYS A 163 16.95 4.63 -23.19
N GLN A 164 16.37 3.42 -23.13
CA GLN A 164 16.06 2.61 -24.29
C GLN A 164 14.98 3.28 -25.16
N TYR A 165 13.92 3.81 -24.52
CA TYR A 165 12.86 4.55 -25.19
C TYR A 165 13.40 5.77 -25.96
N LEU A 166 14.33 6.51 -25.39
CA LEU A 166 14.98 7.65 -26.03
C LEU A 166 15.80 7.24 -27.26
N LYS A 167 16.45 6.09 -27.23
CA LYS A 167 17.28 5.56 -28.35
C LYS A 167 16.48 4.95 -29.47
N SER A 168 15.25 4.51 -29.20
CA SER A 168 14.41 3.88 -30.22
C SER A 168 13.96 4.89 -31.28
N SER A 169 14.11 4.51 -32.55
CA SER A 169 13.58 5.24 -33.71
C SER A 169 12.11 4.93 -34.01
N ASN A 170 11.57 3.85 -33.44
CA ASN A 170 10.20 3.38 -33.65
C ASN A 170 9.46 3.12 -32.34
N ARG A 171 9.46 4.12 -31.47
CA ARG A 171 8.98 4.04 -30.07
C ARG A 171 7.62 3.38 -29.90
N LYS A 172 6.68 3.66 -30.82
CA LYS A 172 5.32 3.10 -30.74
C LYS A 172 5.24 1.60 -30.98
N ASN A 173 6.17 1.04 -31.76
CA ASN A 173 6.18 -0.40 -32.07
C ASN A 173 7.14 -1.17 -31.16
N ASP A 174 8.16 -0.50 -30.62
CA ASP A 174 9.17 -1.15 -29.79
C ASP A 174 8.75 -1.21 -28.29
N PHE A 175 7.71 -0.47 -27.91
CA PHE A 175 7.22 -0.42 -26.54
C PHE A 175 5.69 -0.55 -26.49
N ASP A 176 5.20 -1.58 -25.85
CA ASP A 176 3.78 -1.73 -25.54
C ASP A 176 3.26 -0.54 -24.72
N PRO A 177 1.99 -0.14 -24.86
CA PRO A 177 1.39 0.84 -23.97
C PRO A 177 1.53 0.41 -22.52
N PHE A 178 1.92 1.34 -21.65
CA PHE A 178 2.08 1.05 -20.22
C PHE A 178 0.72 0.81 -19.57
N VAL A 179 0.61 -0.27 -18.79
CA VAL A 179 -0.58 -0.59 -17.99
C VAL A 179 -0.18 -0.75 -16.53
N GLY A 180 -0.78 0.05 -15.66
CA GLY A 180 -0.66 -0.07 -14.21
C GLY A 180 -2.02 -0.21 -13.53
N LEU A 181 -2.07 -0.96 -12.44
CA LEU A 181 -3.22 -1.12 -11.56
C LEU A 181 -2.81 -0.69 -10.14
N SER A 182 -3.55 0.24 -9.55
CA SER A 182 -3.37 0.66 -8.16
C SER A 182 -4.69 0.43 -7.42
N VAL A 183 -4.72 -0.58 -6.58
CA VAL A 183 -5.91 -1.04 -5.85
C VAL A 183 -5.83 -0.53 -4.41
N GLY A 184 -6.81 0.30 -4.00
CA GLY A 184 -6.77 1.06 -2.75
C GLY A 184 -5.94 2.33 -2.90
N CYS A 185 -6.08 3.05 -4.01
CA CYS A 185 -5.19 4.16 -4.34
C CYS A 185 -5.33 5.42 -3.46
N ASN A 186 -6.33 5.49 -2.58
CA ASN A 186 -6.54 6.55 -1.60
C ASN A 186 -6.29 7.96 -2.19
N LYS A 187 -5.21 8.66 -1.81
CA LYS A 187 -4.87 10.01 -2.30
C LYS A 187 -4.32 10.01 -3.74
N GLY A 188 -4.10 8.84 -4.32
CA GLY A 188 -3.72 8.66 -5.73
C GLY A 188 -2.26 8.98 -6.07
N PHE A 189 -1.39 9.14 -5.08
CA PHE A 189 0.03 9.46 -5.33
C PHE A 189 0.79 8.32 -5.98
N ASP A 190 0.56 7.10 -5.50
CA ASP A 190 1.25 5.92 -6.02
C ASP A 190 0.79 5.63 -7.45
N ALA A 191 -0.52 5.73 -7.72
CA ALA A 191 -1.08 5.62 -9.06
C ALA A 191 -0.49 6.69 -10.01
N LEU A 192 -0.37 7.95 -9.54
CA LEU A 192 0.23 9.03 -10.34
C LEU A 192 1.71 8.80 -10.60
N ASN A 193 2.45 8.37 -9.57
CA ASN A 193 3.88 8.08 -9.71
C ASN A 193 4.12 6.93 -10.68
N THR A 194 3.32 5.88 -10.57
CA THR A 194 3.34 4.73 -11.48
C THR A 194 3.06 5.13 -12.92
N LEU A 195 2.03 5.96 -13.16
CA LEU A 195 1.74 6.48 -14.49
C LEU A 195 2.90 7.32 -15.04
N ARG A 196 3.42 8.25 -14.23
CA ARG A 196 4.55 9.12 -14.61
C ARG A 196 5.80 8.32 -14.95
N MET A 197 6.11 7.31 -14.14
CA MET A 197 7.27 6.45 -14.32
C MET A 197 7.13 5.57 -15.58
N GLY A 198 5.95 4.97 -15.79
CA GLY A 198 5.72 4.06 -16.92
C GLY A 198 5.54 4.75 -18.27
N THR A 199 5.02 5.98 -18.28
CA THR A 199 4.81 6.76 -19.52
C THR A 199 5.91 7.75 -19.82
N PHE A 200 6.80 8.04 -18.86
CA PHE A 200 7.82 9.09 -18.99
C PHE A 200 7.21 10.47 -19.29
N ASP A 201 6.01 10.76 -18.78
CA ASP A 201 5.37 12.07 -18.95
C ASP A 201 5.78 13.04 -17.83
N ALA A 202 6.70 13.94 -18.13
CA ALA A 202 7.18 14.97 -17.19
C ALA A 202 6.07 15.94 -16.73
N SER A 203 4.97 16.05 -17.48
CA SER A 203 3.85 16.95 -17.16
C SER A 203 2.95 16.40 -16.06
N LEU A 204 3.06 15.10 -15.70
CA LEU A 204 2.41 14.48 -14.54
C LEU A 204 3.13 14.90 -13.26
N SER A 205 2.81 16.08 -12.73
CA SER A 205 3.48 16.68 -11.59
C SER A 205 2.87 16.23 -10.26
N LYS A 206 3.67 15.61 -9.40
CA LYS A 206 3.28 15.27 -8.01
C LYS A 206 2.95 16.52 -7.20
N GLU A 207 3.69 17.61 -7.40
CA GLU A 207 3.44 18.86 -6.68
C GLU A 207 2.12 19.50 -7.09
N ALA A 208 1.80 19.50 -8.39
CA ALA A 208 0.51 20.00 -8.88
C ALA A 208 -0.65 19.13 -8.34
N TRP A 209 -0.48 17.81 -8.32
CA TRP A 209 -1.45 16.87 -7.74
C TRP A 209 -1.68 17.16 -6.26
N ARG A 210 -0.60 17.25 -5.48
CA ARG A 210 -0.67 17.58 -4.06
C ARG A 210 -1.42 18.88 -3.81
N LYS A 211 -1.07 19.93 -4.54
CA LYS A 211 -1.72 21.23 -4.42
C LYS A 211 -3.21 21.16 -4.74
N GLU A 212 -3.59 20.38 -5.75
CA GLU A 212 -4.98 20.18 -6.14
C GLU A 212 -5.77 19.40 -5.10
N MET A 213 -5.22 18.28 -4.60
CA MET A 213 -5.83 17.45 -3.58
C MET A 213 -6.07 18.22 -2.26
N LEU A 214 -5.17 19.12 -1.88
CA LEU A 214 -5.26 19.88 -0.62
C LEU A 214 -6.26 21.04 -0.62
N LYS A 215 -6.83 21.44 -1.76
CA LYS A 215 -7.71 22.60 -1.86
C LYS A 215 -8.94 22.53 -0.94
N ASP A 216 -9.49 21.34 -0.71
CA ASP A 216 -10.77 21.15 -0.03
C ASP A 216 -10.65 20.35 1.28
N GLY A 217 -9.51 20.46 1.96
CA GLY A 217 -9.35 19.90 3.29
C GLY A 217 -9.21 18.38 3.32
N VAL A 218 -8.65 17.76 2.28
CA VAL A 218 -8.28 16.34 2.28
C VAL A 218 -7.38 16.04 3.47
N LEU A 219 -7.64 14.94 4.17
CA LEU A 219 -6.82 14.53 5.30
C LEU A 219 -5.43 14.11 4.82
N TRP A 220 -4.42 14.92 5.16
CA TRP A 220 -3.05 14.73 4.69
C TRP A 220 -2.17 13.90 5.61
N LYS A 221 -2.70 13.37 6.70
CA LYS A 221 -1.89 12.54 7.61
C LYS A 221 -1.56 11.20 6.94
N SER A 222 -0.30 10.96 6.67
CA SER A 222 0.25 9.66 6.28
C SER A 222 1.29 9.24 7.29
N VAL A 223 1.37 7.93 7.55
CA VAL A 223 2.40 7.36 8.45
C VAL A 223 3.77 7.45 7.81
N CYS A 224 3.84 7.29 6.49
CA CYS A 224 5.04 7.57 5.71
C CYS A 224 5.01 9.05 5.35
N ALA A 225 5.78 9.88 6.04
CA ALA A 225 5.82 11.34 5.90
C ALA A 225 6.19 11.85 4.48
N GLN A 226 6.38 10.94 3.54
CA GLN A 226 6.80 11.23 2.17
C GLN A 226 5.76 10.74 1.18
N ASP A 227 5.38 11.63 0.29
CA ASP A 227 4.55 11.34 -0.86
C ASP A 227 5.37 10.53 -1.87
N SER A 228 5.50 9.24 -1.70
CA SER A 228 6.34 8.35 -2.48
C SER A 228 7.86 8.58 -2.28
N THR A 229 8.57 7.54 -2.02
CA THR A 229 10.04 7.54 -1.89
C THR A 229 10.76 7.54 -3.24
N SER A 230 10.01 7.33 -4.36
CA SER A 230 10.58 7.31 -5.71
C SER A 230 11.25 8.63 -6.05
N ILE A 231 12.51 8.55 -6.44
CA ILE A 231 13.32 9.64 -6.95
C ILE A 231 13.35 9.71 -8.48
N PHE A 232 12.58 8.86 -9.14
CA PHE A 232 12.53 8.75 -10.60
C PHE A 232 12.31 10.13 -11.26
N SER A 233 13.18 10.46 -12.18
CA SER A 233 13.16 11.72 -12.93
C SER A 233 12.93 11.45 -14.40
N VAL A 234 11.95 12.13 -14.99
CA VAL A 234 11.73 12.07 -16.44
C VAL A 234 12.75 12.92 -17.15
N ASP A 235 13.43 12.35 -18.14
CA ASP A 235 14.41 13.05 -18.97
C ASP A 235 13.70 14.12 -19.81
N ALA A 236 14.23 15.35 -19.77
CA ALA A 236 13.69 16.49 -20.51
C ALA A 236 13.75 16.31 -22.06
N ALA A 237 14.56 15.38 -22.55
CA ALA A 237 14.63 15.03 -23.96
C ALA A 237 13.42 14.23 -24.47
N ILE A 238 12.55 13.73 -23.57
CA ILE A 238 11.31 13.04 -23.94
C ILE A 238 10.24 14.07 -24.26
N VAL A 239 10.06 14.35 -25.55
CA VAL A 239 9.03 15.28 -26.06
C VAL A 239 7.68 14.53 -26.23
N GLU A 240 7.74 13.27 -26.66
CA GLU A 240 6.58 12.41 -26.82
C GLU A 240 6.61 11.30 -25.77
N PRO A 241 5.74 11.37 -24.75
CA PRO A 241 5.63 10.31 -23.75
C PRO A 241 5.18 8.98 -24.36
N ARG A 242 5.55 7.87 -23.71
CA ARG A 242 5.00 6.54 -23.98
C ARG A 242 3.50 6.54 -23.69
N GLU A 243 2.71 5.91 -24.55
CA GLU A 243 1.29 5.70 -24.28
C GLU A 243 1.11 4.82 -23.03
N GLY A 244 0.07 5.10 -22.23
CA GLY A 244 -0.19 4.26 -21.07
C GLY A 244 -1.38 4.68 -20.25
N VAL A 245 -1.79 3.81 -19.32
CA VAL A 245 -2.91 4.00 -18.43
C VAL A 245 -2.61 3.40 -17.07
N VAL A 246 -3.03 4.10 -16.01
CA VAL A 246 -3.11 3.55 -14.67
C VAL A 246 -4.56 3.61 -14.18
N HIS A 247 -5.07 2.46 -13.74
CA HIS A 247 -6.39 2.33 -13.14
C HIS A 247 -6.26 2.41 -11.62
N CYS A 248 -6.80 3.48 -11.04
CA CYS A 248 -6.77 3.81 -9.63
C CYS A 248 -8.13 3.39 -9.02
N PHE A 249 -8.17 2.27 -8.31
CA PHE A 249 -9.39 1.76 -7.66
C PHE A 249 -9.51 2.36 -6.26
N GLU A 250 -10.63 2.96 -5.99
CA GLU A 250 -10.92 3.58 -4.71
C GLU A 250 -12.41 3.40 -4.37
N PRO A 251 -12.75 2.79 -3.23
CA PRO A 251 -14.14 2.57 -2.86
C PRO A 251 -14.79 3.76 -2.15
N MET A 252 -14.02 4.63 -1.47
CA MET A 252 -14.57 5.72 -0.67
C MET A 252 -15.16 6.84 -1.55
N PRO A 253 -16.49 7.10 -1.50
CA PRO A 253 -17.14 8.03 -2.43
C PRO A 253 -16.54 9.44 -2.43
N ALA A 254 -16.25 10.00 -1.25
CA ALA A 254 -15.66 11.33 -1.12
C ALA A 254 -14.24 11.39 -1.71
N THR A 255 -13.44 10.32 -1.53
CA THR A 255 -12.09 10.22 -2.09
C THR A 255 -12.17 10.09 -3.61
N VAL A 256 -13.05 9.24 -4.13
CA VAL A 256 -13.27 9.09 -5.58
C VAL A 256 -13.64 10.41 -6.24
N MET A 257 -14.61 11.14 -5.68
CA MET A 257 -15.01 12.45 -6.22
C MET A 257 -13.81 13.41 -6.29
N LYS A 258 -12.99 13.43 -5.25
CA LYS A 258 -11.81 14.30 -5.19
C LYS A 258 -10.73 13.89 -6.19
N LEU A 259 -10.46 12.58 -6.33
CA LEU A 259 -9.53 12.04 -7.33
C LEU A 259 -9.97 12.38 -8.75
N GLN A 260 -11.25 12.17 -9.07
CA GLN A 260 -11.82 12.48 -10.39
C GLN A 260 -11.80 13.98 -10.70
N GLU A 261 -12.12 14.83 -9.72
CA GLU A 261 -12.05 16.27 -9.85
C GLU A 261 -10.61 16.73 -10.10
N SER A 262 -9.68 16.29 -9.25
CA SER A 262 -8.26 16.65 -9.34
C SER A 262 -7.65 16.21 -10.66
N SER A 263 -7.97 14.99 -11.10
CA SER A 263 -7.49 14.44 -12.38
C SER A 263 -8.00 15.28 -13.57
N ARG A 264 -9.28 15.67 -13.58
CA ARG A 264 -9.87 16.52 -14.62
C ARG A 264 -9.29 17.94 -14.62
N ASN A 265 -9.15 18.55 -13.43
CA ASN A 265 -8.64 19.92 -13.30
C ASN A 265 -7.19 20.03 -13.80
N LEU A 266 -6.40 18.98 -13.66
CA LEU A 266 -5.01 18.88 -14.12
C LEU A 266 -4.90 18.28 -15.55
N GLY A 267 -6.00 17.77 -16.11
CA GLY A 267 -6.02 17.12 -17.40
C GLY A 267 -5.34 15.73 -17.41
N TYR A 268 -5.14 15.11 -16.24
CA TYR A 268 -4.47 13.81 -16.11
C TYR A 268 -5.36 12.65 -16.53
N ASP A 269 -6.69 12.81 -16.48
CA ASP A 269 -7.69 11.90 -17.04
C ASP A 269 -7.45 11.63 -18.54
N LYS A 270 -7.01 12.65 -19.28
CA LYS A 270 -6.66 12.56 -20.71
C LYS A 270 -5.27 11.97 -20.96
N LYS A 271 -4.49 11.80 -19.92
CA LYS A 271 -3.12 11.28 -19.95
C LYS A 271 -3.02 9.87 -19.36
N GLY A 272 -4.15 9.17 -19.22
CA GLY A 272 -4.19 7.81 -18.76
C GLY A 272 -4.41 7.61 -17.25
N TYR A 273 -4.66 8.67 -16.46
CA TYR A 273 -5.03 8.51 -15.06
C TYR A 273 -6.53 8.21 -14.93
N LYS A 274 -6.89 6.95 -14.74
CA LYS A 274 -8.27 6.48 -14.74
C LYS A 274 -8.75 6.11 -13.33
N VAL A 275 -9.66 6.87 -12.77
CA VAL A 275 -10.27 6.59 -11.45
C VAL A 275 -11.44 5.61 -11.61
N VAL A 276 -11.40 4.51 -10.84
CA VAL A 276 -12.42 3.46 -10.82
C VAL A 276 -13.08 3.45 -9.45
N HIS A 277 -14.38 3.77 -9.39
CA HIS A 277 -15.15 3.75 -8.15
C HIS A 277 -15.62 2.32 -7.87
N ALA A 278 -14.82 1.54 -7.21
CA ALA A 278 -15.12 0.17 -6.81
C ALA A 278 -14.20 -0.29 -5.68
N ALA A 279 -14.68 -1.22 -4.86
CA ALA A 279 -13.85 -2.08 -4.04
C ALA A 279 -13.38 -3.28 -4.88
N VAL A 280 -12.26 -3.90 -4.51
CA VAL A 280 -11.75 -5.11 -5.16
C VAL A 280 -11.59 -6.20 -4.12
N ASP A 281 -12.07 -7.42 -4.46
CA ASP A 281 -12.05 -8.58 -3.58
C ASP A 281 -11.98 -9.88 -4.42
N ASP A 282 -11.99 -11.05 -3.78
CA ASP A 282 -12.03 -12.36 -4.45
C ASP A 282 -13.40 -12.68 -5.09
N LYS A 283 -14.45 -11.94 -4.72
CA LYS A 283 -15.82 -12.14 -5.18
C LYS A 283 -16.49 -10.85 -5.58
N ILE A 284 -17.32 -10.94 -6.62
CA ILE A 284 -18.19 -9.85 -7.05
C ILE A 284 -19.33 -9.68 -6.05
N GLY A 285 -19.66 -8.43 -5.73
CA GLY A 285 -20.74 -8.14 -4.80
C GLY A 285 -20.97 -6.66 -4.57
N LYS A 286 -21.47 -6.34 -3.39
CA LYS A 286 -21.68 -4.98 -2.91
C LYS A 286 -21.27 -4.89 -1.46
N VAL A 287 -20.66 -3.78 -1.11
CA VAL A 287 -20.26 -3.43 0.26
C VAL A 287 -20.69 -2.01 0.59
N TYR A 288 -20.69 -1.69 1.87
CA TYR A 288 -21.05 -0.36 2.35
C TYR A 288 -19.81 0.36 2.89
N PHE A 289 -19.69 1.64 2.55
CA PHE A 289 -18.67 2.55 3.05
C PHE A 289 -19.31 3.76 3.72
N PRO A 290 -18.57 4.51 4.56
CA PRO A 290 -19.05 5.75 5.10
C PRO A 290 -19.31 6.79 4.00
N ALA A 291 -20.57 7.26 3.88
CA ALA A 291 -20.95 8.24 2.87
C ALA A 291 -20.38 9.65 3.15
N THR A 292 -20.16 9.96 4.43
CA THR A 292 -19.76 11.31 4.90
C THR A 292 -18.30 11.38 5.38
N ALA A 293 -17.51 10.34 5.11
CA ALA A 293 -16.10 10.34 5.49
C ALA A 293 -15.30 11.44 4.77
N THR A 294 -14.33 12.01 5.46
CA THR A 294 -13.39 12.96 4.86
C THR A 294 -12.54 12.28 3.80
N SER A 295 -12.33 12.91 2.66
CA SER A 295 -11.44 12.41 1.61
C SER A 295 -10.04 12.14 2.13
N GLY A 296 -9.43 11.05 1.68
CA GLY A 296 -8.06 10.68 2.01
C GLY A 296 -7.87 10.09 3.42
N VAL A 297 -8.95 9.65 4.08
CA VAL A 297 -8.85 8.86 5.31
C VAL A 297 -8.25 7.51 4.99
N GLU A 298 -7.22 7.13 5.73
CA GLU A 298 -6.56 5.81 5.68
C GLU A 298 -7.24 4.85 6.67
N ASN A 299 -6.93 3.57 6.57
CA ASN A 299 -7.43 2.48 7.43
C ASN A 299 -8.95 2.22 7.32
N HIS A 300 -9.54 2.42 6.14
CA HIS A 300 -10.94 2.11 5.87
C HIS A 300 -11.06 0.99 4.81
N GLY A 301 -10.81 -0.27 5.22
CA GLY A 301 -11.04 -1.44 4.39
C GLY A 301 -12.51 -1.86 4.30
N ILE A 302 -12.80 -2.85 3.46
CA ILE A 302 -14.15 -3.43 3.24
C ILE A 302 -14.84 -3.83 4.56
N GLY A 303 -14.09 -4.35 5.53
CA GLY A 303 -14.63 -4.83 6.80
C GLY A 303 -15.10 -3.74 7.77
N ASN A 304 -14.82 -2.48 7.53
CA ASN A 304 -15.06 -1.41 8.49
C ASN A 304 -16.55 -1.07 8.70
N CYS A 305 -17.39 -1.39 7.75
CA CYS A 305 -18.86 -1.24 7.85
C CYS A 305 -19.60 -2.53 8.16
N VAL A 306 -18.90 -3.61 8.49
CA VAL A 306 -19.48 -4.89 8.87
C VAL A 306 -19.67 -4.94 10.39
N GLY A 307 -20.92 -5.13 10.84
CA GLY A 307 -21.27 -5.23 12.26
C GLY A 307 -21.72 -3.91 12.91
N GLN A 308 -22.69 -4.00 13.84
CA GLN A 308 -23.34 -2.85 14.46
C GLN A 308 -22.36 -1.99 15.29
N ALA A 309 -21.47 -2.63 16.04
CA ALA A 309 -20.51 -1.93 16.92
C ALA A 309 -19.49 -1.08 16.14
N LEU A 310 -19.20 -1.42 14.88
CA LEU A 310 -18.36 -0.62 14.02
C LEU A 310 -19.13 0.53 13.36
N LYS A 311 -20.38 0.30 12.95
CA LYS A 311 -21.27 1.34 12.42
C LYS A 311 -21.40 2.51 13.39
N ASP A 312 -21.53 2.23 14.68
CA ASP A 312 -21.64 3.25 15.73
C ASP A 312 -20.35 4.07 15.92
N LYS A 313 -19.19 3.54 15.52
CA LYS A 313 -17.89 4.23 15.64
C LYS A 313 -17.48 5.01 14.39
N ILE A 314 -17.84 4.53 13.21
CA ILE A 314 -17.35 5.06 11.92
C ILE A 314 -18.37 6.01 11.29
N GLY A 315 -19.59 6.04 11.81
CA GLY A 315 -20.68 6.86 11.30
C GLY A 315 -21.46 6.19 10.17
N ASP A 316 -21.99 6.99 9.27
CA ASP A 316 -22.97 6.64 8.26
C ASP A 316 -22.43 5.69 7.16
N CYS A 317 -22.47 4.38 7.41
CA CYS A 317 -22.16 3.31 6.44
C CYS A 317 -23.33 3.11 5.44
N THR A 318 -23.69 4.15 4.72
CA THR A 318 -24.85 4.13 3.78
C THR A 318 -24.46 4.17 2.32
N ALA A 319 -23.22 4.43 1.97
CA ALA A 319 -22.78 4.41 0.59
C ALA A 319 -22.56 2.98 0.11
N GLU A 320 -23.46 2.49 -0.75
CA GLU A 320 -23.30 1.20 -1.43
C GLU A 320 -22.24 1.34 -2.54
N VAL A 321 -21.26 0.45 -2.55
CA VAL A 321 -20.15 0.41 -3.50
C VAL A 321 -20.08 -0.97 -4.15
N GLU A 322 -19.88 -1.03 -5.46
CA GLU A 322 -19.67 -2.26 -6.20
C GLU A 322 -18.35 -2.93 -5.80
N VAL A 323 -18.36 -4.25 -5.65
CA VAL A 323 -17.16 -5.07 -5.48
C VAL A 323 -16.87 -5.79 -6.79
N LEU A 324 -15.65 -5.65 -7.29
CA LEU A 324 -15.16 -6.29 -8.51
C LEU A 324 -14.08 -7.31 -8.16
N THR A 325 -13.88 -8.30 -9.05
CA THR A 325 -12.62 -9.05 -9.08
C THR A 325 -11.70 -8.46 -10.13
N LEU A 326 -10.37 -8.49 -9.91
CA LEU A 326 -9.43 -8.03 -10.93
C LEU A 326 -9.56 -8.80 -12.23
N LYS A 327 -9.82 -10.11 -12.18
CA LYS A 327 -10.08 -10.93 -13.37
C LYS A 327 -11.19 -10.36 -14.24
N LYS A 328 -12.37 -10.09 -13.65
CA LYS A 328 -13.50 -9.50 -14.38
C LYS A 328 -13.12 -8.14 -14.95
N TYR A 329 -12.55 -7.27 -14.12
CA TYR A 329 -12.22 -5.92 -14.53
C TYR A 329 -11.22 -5.88 -15.69
N VAL A 330 -10.12 -6.63 -15.58
CA VAL A 330 -9.09 -6.72 -16.62
C VAL A 330 -9.67 -7.23 -17.93
N LYS A 331 -10.46 -8.30 -17.89
CA LYS A 331 -11.13 -8.84 -19.07
C LYS A 331 -12.02 -7.82 -19.80
N GLU A 332 -12.70 -6.97 -19.04
CA GLU A 332 -13.65 -5.99 -19.61
C GLU A 332 -13.00 -4.68 -20.04
N ASN A 333 -11.89 -4.28 -19.42
CA ASN A 333 -11.33 -2.93 -19.55
C ASN A 333 -9.90 -2.86 -20.08
N ILE A 334 -9.16 -3.97 -20.09
CA ILE A 334 -7.76 -4.03 -20.53
C ILE A 334 -7.65 -5.10 -21.62
N PRO A 335 -7.90 -4.70 -22.89
CA PRO A 335 -7.96 -5.64 -24.01
C PRO A 335 -6.60 -6.30 -24.28
N GLY A 336 -6.66 -7.50 -24.83
CA GLY A 336 -5.48 -8.29 -25.21
C GLY A 336 -4.79 -8.97 -24.02
N ASP A 337 -3.70 -9.64 -24.32
CA ASP A 337 -2.89 -10.43 -23.37
C ASP A 337 -1.56 -9.74 -23.05
N GLY A 338 -1.44 -8.44 -23.37
CA GLY A 338 -0.25 -7.64 -23.10
C GLY A 338 0.07 -7.55 -21.59
N PRO A 339 1.27 -7.09 -21.23
CA PRO A 339 1.71 -7.03 -19.86
C PRO A 339 0.87 -6.06 -19.02
N ILE A 340 0.72 -6.38 -17.73
CA ILE A 340 0.37 -5.46 -16.67
C ILE A 340 1.70 -5.15 -15.97
N HIS A 341 2.26 -3.98 -16.24
CA HIS A 341 3.62 -3.65 -15.84
C HIS A 341 3.77 -3.51 -14.33
N ILE A 342 2.76 -2.92 -13.68
CA ILE A 342 2.75 -2.73 -12.23
C ILE A 342 1.35 -3.01 -11.67
N LEU A 343 1.27 -3.86 -10.65
CA LEU A 343 0.10 -4.04 -9.79
C LEU A 343 0.48 -3.66 -8.36
N GLN A 344 -0.16 -2.62 -7.83
CA GLN A 344 -0.04 -2.22 -6.43
C GLN A 344 -1.36 -2.50 -5.71
N VAL A 345 -1.28 -3.13 -4.54
CA VAL A 345 -2.44 -3.50 -3.72
C VAL A 345 -2.21 -3.00 -2.29
N ASP A 346 -3.10 -2.12 -1.82
CA ASP A 346 -3.12 -1.59 -0.45
C ASP A 346 -4.58 -1.36 -0.05
N VAL A 347 -5.23 -2.43 0.42
CA VAL A 347 -6.68 -2.46 0.68
C VAL A 347 -7.01 -2.80 2.13
N GLU A 348 -6.09 -2.47 3.03
CA GLU A 348 -6.32 -2.50 4.47
C GLU A 348 -6.75 -3.90 4.97
N GLY A 349 -5.99 -4.92 4.53
CA GLY A 349 -6.12 -6.29 4.98
C GLY A 349 -6.87 -7.24 4.04
N TYR A 350 -7.33 -6.79 2.89
CA TYR A 350 -7.95 -7.61 1.84
C TYR A 350 -7.00 -7.93 0.67
N ASP A 351 -5.72 -7.64 0.81
CA ASP A 351 -4.73 -7.70 -0.26
C ASP A 351 -4.63 -9.09 -0.87
N ASN A 352 -4.57 -10.15 -0.04
CA ASN A 352 -4.57 -11.51 -0.54
C ASN A 352 -5.86 -11.87 -1.30
N ASN A 353 -7.02 -11.38 -0.85
CA ASN A 353 -8.27 -11.59 -1.56
C ASN A 353 -8.24 -10.93 -2.94
N VAL A 354 -7.65 -9.73 -3.07
CA VAL A 354 -7.45 -9.08 -4.38
C VAL A 354 -6.61 -9.95 -5.29
N LEU A 355 -5.53 -10.56 -4.79
CA LEU A 355 -4.67 -11.47 -5.55
C LEU A 355 -5.43 -12.74 -5.95
N LEU A 356 -6.20 -13.33 -5.05
CA LEU A 356 -7.07 -14.48 -5.36
C LEU A 356 -8.13 -14.12 -6.40
N GLY A 357 -8.72 -12.91 -6.34
CA GLY A 357 -9.68 -12.41 -7.32
C GLY A 357 -9.07 -12.00 -8.67
N ALA A 358 -7.76 -11.83 -8.74
CA ALA A 358 -7.04 -11.67 -10.00
C ALA A 358 -6.94 -13.01 -10.75
N GLU A 359 -6.85 -14.10 -10.03
CA GLU A 359 -6.60 -15.45 -10.53
C GLU A 359 -5.32 -15.53 -11.39
N LYS A 360 -4.99 -16.74 -11.84
CA LYS A 360 -3.80 -17.01 -12.66
C LYS A 360 -3.76 -16.15 -13.94
N ASP A 361 -4.88 -16.01 -14.62
CA ASP A 361 -4.99 -15.34 -15.92
C ASP A 361 -4.49 -13.88 -15.88
N VAL A 362 -4.73 -13.17 -14.77
CA VAL A 362 -4.27 -11.79 -14.59
C VAL A 362 -2.86 -11.77 -14.02
N LEU A 363 -2.57 -12.59 -12.97
CA LEU A 363 -1.28 -12.58 -12.32
C LEU A 363 -0.13 -12.97 -13.25
N GLU A 364 -0.35 -13.92 -14.18
CA GLU A 364 0.65 -14.26 -15.19
C GLU A 364 1.00 -13.12 -16.15
N ARG A 365 0.14 -12.08 -16.23
CA ARG A 365 0.42 -10.88 -17.05
C ARG A 365 1.19 -9.81 -16.27
N VAL A 366 1.23 -9.90 -14.93
CA VAL A 366 1.87 -8.90 -14.07
C VAL A 366 3.39 -9.07 -14.08
N GLU A 367 4.10 -7.96 -14.31
CA GLU A 367 5.56 -7.90 -14.28
C GLU A 367 6.09 -7.61 -12.87
N TYR A 368 5.54 -6.59 -12.21
CA TYR A 368 5.88 -6.19 -10.84
C TYR A 368 4.61 -6.09 -9.99
N LEU A 369 4.66 -6.70 -8.81
CA LEU A 369 3.59 -6.71 -7.82
C LEU A 369 4.11 -6.14 -6.51
N GLU A 370 3.35 -5.24 -5.89
CA GLU A 370 3.57 -4.79 -4.51
C GLU A 370 2.27 -4.90 -3.74
N PHE A 371 2.31 -5.43 -2.50
CA PHE A 371 1.13 -5.54 -1.65
C PHE A 371 1.47 -5.39 -0.17
N GLU A 372 0.44 -5.00 0.60
CA GLU A 372 0.55 -4.88 2.05
C GLU A 372 0.19 -6.19 2.75
N TYR A 373 0.93 -6.54 3.80
CA TYR A 373 0.63 -7.62 4.72
C TYR A 373 0.48 -7.08 6.13
N ASN A 374 -0.64 -7.41 6.79
CA ASN A 374 -0.95 -6.86 8.10
C ASN A 374 -1.83 -7.80 8.94
N TRP A 375 -2.46 -7.29 10.03
CA TRP A 375 -3.34 -8.04 10.94
C TRP A 375 -4.83 -7.79 10.69
N MET A 376 -5.18 -6.99 9.68
CA MET A 376 -6.56 -6.58 9.41
C MET A 376 -7.26 -7.55 8.47
N GLY A 377 -8.60 -7.41 8.42
CA GLY A 377 -9.42 -8.14 7.46
C GLY A 377 -9.19 -9.65 7.44
N PRO A 378 -9.21 -10.26 6.26
CA PRO A 378 -8.93 -11.67 6.03
C PRO A 378 -7.52 -12.13 6.42
N TRP A 379 -6.52 -11.24 6.43
CA TRP A 379 -5.16 -11.61 6.84
C TRP A 379 -5.09 -12.24 8.24
N LYS A 380 -6.10 -12.02 9.11
CA LYS A 380 -6.16 -12.65 10.44
C LYS A 380 -6.18 -14.16 10.40
N ASP A 381 -6.79 -14.71 9.36
CA ASP A 381 -7.07 -16.14 9.18
C ASP A 381 -6.32 -16.72 7.96
N GLN A 382 -5.48 -15.93 7.31
CA GLN A 382 -4.68 -16.31 6.14
C GLN A 382 -3.20 -16.27 6.46
N HIS A 383 -2.44 -17.17 5.86
CA HIS A 383 -1.00 -17.25 6.04
C HIS A 383 -0.26 -16.62 4.86
N LEU A 384 0.72 -15.78 5.16
CA LEU A 384 1.56 -15.19 4.13
C LEU A 384 2.30 -16.27 3.32
N TYR A 385 2.66 -17.39 3.95
CA TYR A 385 3.31 -18.51 3.28
C TYR A 385 2.54 -18.99 2.06
N ASP A 386 1.23 -19.21 2.20
CA ASP A 386 0.38 -19.71 1.12
C ASP A 386 0.32 -18.73 -0.07
N THR A 387 0.29 -17.43 0.24
CA THR A 387 0.34 -16.38 -0.79
C THR A 387 1.68 -16.37 -1.53
N ILE A 388 2.80 -16.53 -0.82
CA ILE A 388 4.14 -16.57 -1.42
C ILE A 388 4.34 -17.82 -2.28
N GLU A 389 3.88 -19.00 -1.84
CA GLU A 389 3.95 -20.22 -2.63
C GLU A 389 3.11 -20.10 -3.91
N MET A 390 1.86 -19.60 -3.80
CA MET A 390 1.02 -19.34 -4.98
C MET A 390 1.72 -18.40 -5.99
N LEU A 391 2.38 -17.37 -5.51
CA LEU A 391 3.11 -16.43 -6.37
C LEU A 391 4.37 -17.05 -6.96
N ASP A 392 5.09 -17.92 -6.22
CA ASP A 392 6.26 -18.64 -6.74
C ASP A 392 5.88 -19.60 -7.87
N GLU A 393 4.74 -20.31 -7.76
CA GLU A 393 4.16 -21.14 -8.83
C GLU A 393 3.83 -20.36 -10.10
N LEU A 394 3.64 -19.03 -9.98
CA LEU A 394 3.40 -18.09 -11.08
C LEU A 394 4.67 -17.33 -11.51
N ASP A 395 5.83 -17.86 -11.18
CA ASP A 395 7.15 -17.31 -11.50
C ASP A 395 7.50 -15.98 -10.81
N PHE A 396 6.86 -15.63 -9.69
CA PHE A 396 7.27 -14.47 -8.92
C PHE A 396 8.38 -14.81 -7.90
N THR A 397 9.31 -13.88 -7.72
CA THR A 397 10.21 -13.85 -6.57
C THR A 397 9.82 -12.66 -5.69
N CYS A 398 9.47 -12.93 -4.44
CA CYS A 398 8.95 -11.97 -3.48
C CYS A 398 9.96 -11.62 -2.39
N TYR A 399 9.92 -10.36 -1.94
CA TYR A 399 10.84 -9.80 -0.97
C TYR A 399 10.07 -8.92 0.03
N TRP A 400 10.49 -8.95 1.29
CA TRP A 400 10.23 -7.84 2.19
C TRP A 400 10.95 -6.60 1.67
N THR A 401 10.20 -5.51 1.44
CA THR A 401 10.74 -4.28 0.88
C THR A 401 10.99 -3.26 1.98
N GLY A 402 12.24 -2.93 2.20
CA GLY A 402 12.68 -1.92 3.16
C GLY A 402 13.30 -0.70 2.48
N ARG A 403 13.95 0.14 3.28
CA ARG A 403 14.69 1.29 2.76
C ARG A 403 16.04 0.84 2.22
N GLN A 404 16.17 0.84 0.89
CA GLN A 404 17.38 0.42 0.16
C GLN A 404 17.84 -1.02 0.50
N MET A 405 16.96 -1.84 1.04
CA MET A 405 17.23 -3.22 1.42
C MET A 405 16.05 -4.10 0.98
N LEU A 406 16.38 -5.28 0.49
CA LEU A 406 15.40 -6.33 0.21
C LEU A 406 15.78 -7.59 0.98
N TRP A 407 14.79 -8.27 1.53
CA TRP A 407 14.95 -9.56 2.17
C TRP A 407 14.07 -10.57 1.46
N ARG A 408 14.69 -11.49 0.72
CA ARG A 408 13.96 -12.48 -0.08
C ARG A 408 13.11 -13.39 0.82
N ILE A 409 11.86 -13.60 0.42
CA ILE A 409 10.92 -14.52 1.07
C ILE A 409 10.85 -15.81 0.27
N THR A 410 10.64 -15.73 -1.06
CA THR A 410 10.58 -16.88 -1.96
C THR A 410 11.86 -17.72 -1.85
N GLY A 411 11.73 -19.00 -1.51
CA GLY A 411 12.85 -19.89 -1.27
C GLY A 411 13.70 -19.58 -0.01
N CYS A 412 13.31 -18.55 0.77
CA CYS A 412 13.99 -18.12 1.99
C CYS A 412 13.04 -18.02 3.18
N TRP A 413 11.95 -18.78 3.16
CA TRP A 413 10.92 -18.69 4.18
C TRP A 413 11.46 -18.91 5.60
N GLN A 414 10.93 -18.12 6.53
CA GLN A 414 11.20 -18.25 7.96
C GLN A 414 9.88 -18.04 8.72
N LEU A 415 9.60 -18.90 9.70
CA LEU A 415 8.32 -18.88 10.43
C LEU A 415 7.94 -17.53 11.02
N TYR A 416 8.91 -16.72 11.42
CA TYR A 416 8.64 -15.38 11.93
C TYR A 416 8.19 -14.39 10.86
N PHE A 417 8.15 -14.77 9.58
CA PHE A 417 7.57 -13.94 8.53
C PHE A 417 6.05 -13.91 8.61
N ASP A 418 5.42 -14.94 9.17
CA ASP A 418 3.97 -14.98 9.37
C ASP A 418 3.57 -14.30 10.70
N ILE A 419 3.87 -13.01 10.78
CA ILE A 419 3.77 -12.21 12.02
C ILE A 419 2.47 -11.43 12.15
N HIS A 420 1.64 -11.40 11.11
CA HIS A 420 0.43 -10.56 11.04
C HIS A 420 0.69 -9.13 11.53
N ALA A 421 1.78 -8.53 11.09
CA ALA A 421 2.12 -7.16 11.42
C ALA A 421 2.36 -6.36 10.13
N TRP A 422 2.07 -5.07 10.16
CA TRP A 422 2.18 -4.21 8.98
C TRP A 422 3.54 -4.25 8.30
N SER A 423 3.55 -4.62 7.02
CA SER A 423 4.74 -4.86 6.21
C SER A 423 4.41 -4.69 4.73
N ASN A 424 5.40 -4.34 3.91
CA ASN A 424 5.25 -4.24 2.47
C ASN A 424 6.10 -5.30 1.78
N ILE A 425 5.51 -5.94 0.78
CA ILE A 425 6.11 -7.03 0.01
C ILE A 425 6.11 -6.63 -1.46
N SER A 426 7.26 -6.78 -2.11
CA SER A 426 7.43 -6.55 -3.55
C SER A 426 7.89 -7.80 -4.25
N CYS A 427 7.31 -8.09 -5.41
CA CYS A 427 7.58 -9.28 -6.20
C CYS A 427 7.85 -8.91 -7.67
N ALA A 428 8.80 -9.56 -8.29
CA ALA A 428 9.01 -9.46 -9.74
C ALA A 428 8.79 -10.83 -10.40
N ASN A 429 8.10 -10.83 -11.53
CA ASN A 429 7.91 -12.04 -12.32
C ASN A 429 9.18 -12.37 -13.10
N ARG A 430 9.82 -13.50 -12.75
CA ARG A 430 11.12 -13.94 -13.29
C ARG A 430 11.09 -14.14 -14.81
N ARG A 431 9.96 -14.62 -15.33
CA ARG A 431 9.79 -14.92 -16.74
C ARG A 431 9.46 -13.68 -17.57
N ARG A 432 8.61 -12.81 -17.04
CA ARG A 432 8.14 -11.62 -17.74
C ARG A 432 9.17 -10.49 -17.74
N VAL A 433 9.84 -10.30 -16.61
CA VAL A 433 10.73 -9.15 -16.40
C VAL A 433 12.03 -9.57 -15.73
N PRO A 434 12.81 -10.47 -16.37
CA PRO A 434 14.04 -11.02 -15.80
C PRO A 434 15.05 -9.96 -15.41
N VAL A 435 15.12 -8.84 -16.13
CA VAL A 435 16.02 -7.72 -15.81
C VAL A 435 15.69 -7.11 -14.46
N LEU A 436 14.40 -6.84 -14.16
CA LEU A 436 13.98 -6.33 -12.86
C LEU A 436 14.17 -7.37 -11.76
N ALA A 437 13.82 -8.63 -12.02
CA ALA A 437 14.00 -9.73 -11.08
C ALA A 437 15.49 -9.87 -10.68
N ASN A 438 16.41 -9.80 -11.64
CA ASN A 438 17.85 -9.84 -11.38
C ASN A 438 18.34 -8.59 -10.62
N LYS A 439 17.78 -7.41 -10.87
CA LYS A 439 18.09 -6.21 -10.09
C LYS A 439 17.67 -6.39 -8.63
N MET A 440 16.44 -6.84 -8.38
CA MET A 440 15.94 -7.09 -7.03
C MET A 440 16.79 -8.14 -6.29
N GLU A 441 17.15 -9.23 -6.98
CA GLU A 441 18.08 -10.24 -6.42
C GLU A 441 19.45 -9.62 -6.11
N GLY A 442 19.97 -8.76 -6.97
CA GLY A 442 21.21 -8.02 -6.73
C GLY A 442 21.15 -7.17 -5.46
N VAL A 443 20.03 -6.48 -5.23
CA VAL A 443 19.80 -5.72 -3.98
C VAL A 443 19.72 -6.65 -2.77
N PHE A 444 19.07 -7.81 -2.86
CA PHE A 444 19.07 -8.81 -1.80
C PHE A 444 20.49 -9.30 -1.49
N GLN A 445 21.29 -9.63 -2.50
CA GLN A 445 22.67 -10.05 -2.29
C GLN A 445 23.54 -8.94 -1.65
N GLN A 446 23.31 -7.68 -1.99
CA GLN A 446 23.94 -6.56 -1.32
C GLN A 446 23.47 -6.42 0.14
N THR A 447 22.17 -6.61 0.38
CA THR A 447 21.59 -6.63 1.73
C THR A 447 22.28 -7.70 2.59
N LEU A 448 22.47 -8.92 2.07
CA LEU A 448 23.17 -9.99 2.77
C LEU A 448 24.64 -9.65 3.09
N LYS A 449 25.31 -8.88 2.22
CA LYS A 449 26.70 -8.44 2.46
C LYS A 449 26.81 -7.32 3.49
N SER A 450 25.72 -6.65 3.79
CA SER A 450 25.69 -5.55 4.76
C SER A 450 25.91 -6.06 6.18
N ASN A 451 26.87 -5.51 6.88
CA ASN A 451 27.08 -5.73 8.30
C ASN A 451 26.22 -4.82 9.19
N ARG A 452 25.14 -4.28 8.64
CA ARG A 452 24.22 -3.38 9.36
C ARG A 452 22.81 -3.94 9.38
N ASN A 453 22.09 -3.66 10.47
CA ASN A 453 20.65 -3.92 10.49
C ASN A 453 19.90 -2.79 9.74
N TYR A 454 18.60 -2.95 9.61
CA TYR A 454 17.74 -1.98 8.95
C TYR A 454 17.80 -0.55 9.56
N ARG A 455 18.32 -0.39 10.78
CA ARG A 455 18.56 0.91 11.44
C ARG A 455 19.97 1.47 11.21
N GLY A 456 20.78 0.82 10.38
CA GLY A 456 22.15 1.21 10.14
C GLY A 456 23.13 0.87 11.25
N ARG A 457 22.72 0.12 12.28
CA ARG A 457 23.59 -0.31 13.37
C ARG A 457 24.49 -1.46 12.93
N VAL A 458 25.77 -1.41 13.30
CA VAL A 458 26.70 -2.51 13.07
C VAL A 458 26.22 -3.74 13.85
N LEU A 459 26.18 -4.89 13.17
CA LEU A 459 25.72 -6.14 13.73
C LEU A 459 26.90 -6.98 14.22
N ASN A 460 26.69 -7.60 15.38
CA ASN A 460 27.58 -8.63 15.91
C ASN A 460 26.93 -9.98 15.64
N TYR A 461 27.39 -10.70 14.63
CA TYR A 461 26.78 -11.97 14.16
C TYR A 461 27.00 -13.14 15.13
N GLU A 462 27.89 -13.01 16.13
CA GLU A 462 28.32 -14.12 17.00
C GLU A 462 27.32 -14.50 18.10
N THR A 463 26.21 -13.77 18.27
CA THR A 463 25.42 -13.86 19.52
C THR A 463 24.03 -14.51 19.42
N LEU A 464 23.60 -14.99 18.26
CA LEU A 464 22.26 -15.60 18.13
C LEU A 464 22.37 -17.08 17.73
N PRO A 465 22.10 -18.03 18.66
CA PRO A 465 21.95 -19.41 18.26
C PRO A 465 20.80 -19.55 17.25
N PRO A 466 20.96 -20.32 16.19
CA PRO A 466 19.91 -20.55 15.22
C PRO A 466 18.75 -21.26 15.91
N ASN A 467 17.56 -20.67 15.86
CA ASN A 467 16.33 -21.41 16.08
C ASN A 467 16.01 -22.12 14.76
N GLN A 468 16.41 -23.39 14.65
CA GLN A 468 16.26 -24.16 13.42
C GLN A 468 14.82 -24.30 12.97
N GLU A 469 13.86 -24.38 13.89
CA GLU A 469 12.42 -24.40 13.55
C GLU A 469 11.95 -23.11 12.89
N ALA A 470 12.40 -21.96 13.40
CA ALA A 470 12.02 -20.66 12.83
C ALA A 470 12.65 -20.39 11.46
N MET A 471 13.66 -21.17 11.09
CA MET A 471 14.39 -21.07 9.81
C MET A 471 14.06 -22.21 8.86
N SER A 472 13.17 -23.14 9.26
CA SER A 472 12.80 -24.25 8.41
C SER A 472 12.07 -23.75 7.17
N THR A 473 12.52 -24.20 6.03
CA THR A 473 11.81 -24.09 4.74
C THR A 473 11.15 -25.42 4.38
N ASP A 474 11.12 -26.38 5.32
CA ASP A 474 10.53 -27.70 5.12
C ASP A 474 9.00 -27.61 5.22
N PRO A 475 8.27 -27.94 4.14
CA PRO A 475 6.80 -27.89 4.11
C PRO A 475 6.14 -28.74 5.19
N GLU A 476 6.74 -29.87 5.59
CA GLU A 476 6.16 -30.74 6.63
C GLU A 476 6.22 -30.10 8.01
N ILE A 477 7.34 -29.44 8.34
CA ILE A 477 7.49 -28.71 9.61
C ILE A 477 6.55 -27.51 9.65
N MET A 478 6.37 -26.85 8.51
CA MET A 478 5.45 -25.72 8.36
C MET A 478 4.01 -26.18 8.57
N THR A 479 3.56 -27.21 7.88
CA THR A 479 2.20 -27.75 7.95
C THR A 479 1.85 -28.24 9.36
N GLN A 480 2.74 -28.95 10.06
CA GLN A 480 2.49 -29.40 11.42
C GLN A 480 2.29 -28.26 12.42
N LYS A 481 2.96 -27.14 12.23
CA LYS A 481 2.85 -25.99 13.13
C LYS A 481 1.56 -25.20 12.91
N TYR A 482 1.10 -25.05 11.67
CA TYR A 482 -0.19 -24.43 11.36
C TYR A 482 -1.39 -25.27 11.85
N LEU A 483 -1.31 -26.59 11.77
CA LEU A 483 -2.35 -27.48 12.30
C LEU A 483 -2.46 -27.48 13.83
N ASN A 484 -1.41 -27.06 14.55
CA ASN A 484 -1.41 -26.97 16.02
C ASN A 484 -1.75 -25.57 16.56
N LEU A 485 -1.96 -24.57 15.68
CA LEU A 485 -2.37 -23.21 16.03
C LEU A 485 -3.87 -22.95 15.75
N SER A 486 -4.55 -23.87 15.09
CA SER A 486 -6.01 -23.93 14.89
C SER A 486 -6.65 -24.80 15.97
#